data_fa056726ea2ee29a2c32e5b802f06cbc
#
_entry.id   fa056726ea2ee29a2c32e5b802f06cbc
#
_cell.length_a   1.000
_cell.length_b   1.000
_cell.length_c   1.000
_cell.angle_alpha   90.00
_cell.angle_beta   90.00
_cell.angle_gamma   90.00
#
_symmetry.space_group_name_H-M   'P 1'
#
loop_
_entity.id
_entity.type
_entity.pdbx_description
1 polymer ?
#
loop_
_entity_poly.entity_id
_entity_poly.type
_entity_poly.pdbx_seq_one_letter_code
_entity_poly.pdbx_strand_id
1 'polypeptide(L)'
;AILRGFAPSFYQGEIQGEVLVYGKPIGEYGGELATKIGYVFQNPFTQISGVKETVFEEVAYGLENFGVPVEEIVERVEAIMKLTHIDSLAEKNPLELSGGQMQRVALASVLVLEPDILIIDEPTSQLDPQGTESVFEIIKMMKDKKKTIILVEHKIDLIAEYADEVLVLKGGKLIASGDKAQILSDMALMEQGVQLPQMAILGS
;
A
#
# COMPACT_ATOMS: atom_id res chain seq x y z
N ALA A 1 -8.50 -0.09 6.48
CA ALA A 1 -9.53 0.94 6.71
C ALA A 1 -9.40 1.57 8.11
N ILE A 2 -9.35 0.80 9.22
CA ILE A 2 -9.29 1.32 10.60
C ILE A 2 -8.03 2.16 10.82
N LEU A 3 -6.84 1.63 10.53
CA LEU A 3 -5.56 2.31 10.75
C LEU A 3 -5.44 3.67 10.03
N ARG A 4 -6.21 3.86 8.95
CA ARG A 4 -6.23 5.13 8.20
C ARG A 4 -7.37 6.05 8.66
N GLY A 5 -8.18 5.63 9.65
CA GLY A 5 -9.31 6.40 10.15
C GLY A 5 -10.53 6.41 9.22
N PHE A 6 -10.58 5.54 8.20
CA PHE A 6 -11.75 5.44 7.33
C PHE A 6 -12.95 4.81 8.04
N ALA A 7 -12.73 3.94 9.02
CA ALA A 7 -13.77 3.47 9.91
C ALA A 7 -13.58 4.11 11.29
N PRO A 8 -14.63 4.56 11.96
CA PRO A 8 -16.05 4.54 11.55
C PRO A 8 -16.46 5.75 10.71
N SER A 9 -15.53 6.70 10.40
CA SER A 9 -15.88 8.00 9.82
C SER A 9 -16.46 7.90 8.42
N PHE A 10 -15.91 7.03 7.57
CA PHE A 10 -16.33 6.84 6.18
C PHE A 10 -17.09 5.52 6.00
N TYR A 11 -16.57 4.43 6.56
CA TYR A 11 -17.25 3.13 6.60
C TYR A 11 -17.99 3.01 7.93
N GLN A 12 -19.31 2.80 7.85
CA GLN A 12 -20.15 2.62 9.05
C GLN A 12 -19.71 1.37 9.83
N GLY A 13 -19.62 1.50 11.14
CA GLY A 13 -19.26 0.42 12.03
C GLY A 13 -18.99 0.94 13.44
N GLU A 14 -18.83 0.03 14.36
CA GLU A 14 -18.45 0.31 15.75
C GLU A 14 -17.05 -0.24 16.02
N ILE A 15 -16.17 0.59 16.58
CA ILE A 15 -14.82 0.18 16.98
C ILE A 15 -14.82 0.00 18.49
N GLN A 16 -14.42 -1.19 18.94
CA GLN A 16 -14.16 -1.48 20.35
C GLN A 16 -12.66 -1.61 20.56
N GLY A 17 -12.15 -0.94 21.60
CA GLY A 17 -10.72 -0.87 21.89
C GLY A 17 -10.06 0.41 21.38
N GLU A 18 -8.74 0.42 21.42
CA GLU A 18 -7.92 1.57 21.02
C GLU A 18 -7.12 1.27 19.76
N VAL A 19 -6.95 2.30 18.91
CA VAL A 19 -6.06 2.25 17.76
C VAL A 19 -5.03 3.35 17.93
N LEU A 20 -3.78 2.96 18.13
CA LEU A 20 -2.68 3.85 18.39
C LEU A 20 -1.67 3.83 17.24
N VAL A 21 -1.18 5.00 16.85
CA VAL A 21 -0.05 5.17 15.93
C VAL A 21 1.01 5.96 16.68
N TYR A 22 2.21 5.43 16.81
CA TYR A 22 3.28 6.02 17.65
C TYR A 22 2.82 6.35 19.09
N GLY A 23 1.96 5.49 19.67
CA GLY A 23 1.44 5.67 21.02
C GLY A 23 0.35 6.74 21.18
N LYS A 24 -0.08 7.36 20.08
CA LYS A 24 -1.12 8.40 20.08
C LYS A 24 -2.39 7.85 19.39
N PRO A 25 -3.60 8.05 19.97
CA PRO A 25 -4.85 7.68 19.35
C PRO A 25 -5.02 8.29 17.95
N ILE A 26 -5.46 7.49 16.97
CA ILE A 26 -5.60 7.95 15.58
C ILE A 26 -6.53 9.15 15.43
N GLY A 27 -7.56 9.25 16.26
CA GLY A 27 -8.51 10.38 16.25
C GLY A 27 -7.89 11.74 16.62
N GLU A 28 -6.72 11.74 17.26
CA GLU A 28 -6.03 12.95 17.65
C GLU A 28 -5.09 13.53 16.58
N TYR A 29 -4.88 12.80 15.48
CA TYR A 29 -4.02 13.26 14.38
C TYR A 29 -4.72 14.23 13.43
N GLY A 30 -6.07 14.17 13.32
CA GLY A 30 -6.78 14.97 12.34
C GLY A 30 -6.23 14.77 10.92
N GLY A 31 -6.00 15.87 10.19
CA GLY A 31 -5.43 15.85 8.82
C GLY A 31 -3.99 15.32 8.74
N GLU A 32 -3.21 15.43 9.82
CA GLU A 32 -1.81 14.96 9.86
C GLU A 32 -1.68 13.46 9.66
N LEU A 33 -2.73 12.68 9.95
CA LEU A 33 -2.70 11.23 9.72
C LEU A 33 -2.39 10.89 8.25
N ALA A 34 -2.80 11.75 7.33
CA ALA A 34 -2.57 11.58 5.90
C ALA A 34 -1.09 11.62 5.49
N THR A 35 -0.26 12.37 6.23
CA THR A 35 1.19 12.42 6.00
C THR A 35 1.94 11.31 6.74
N LYS A 36 1.33 10.71 7.76
CA LYS A 36 1.93 9.62 8.53
C LYS A 36 1.66 8.25 7.93
N ILE A 37 0.44 8.04 7.44
CA ILE A 37 -0.01 6.76 6.90
C ILE A 37 -0.50 6.96 5.47
N GLY A 38 0.24 6.44 4.50
CA GLY A 38 -0.20 6.27 3.13
C GLY A 38 -1.08 5.03 2.99
N TYR A 39 -2.11 5.12 2.17
CA TYR A 39 -2.98 3.97 1.87
C TYR A 39 -3.13 3.83 0.36
N VAL A 40 -2.81 2.66 -0.17
CA VAL A 40 -3.00 2.30 -1.57
C VAL A 40 -4.13 1.30 -1.66
N PHE A 41 -5.18 1.67 -2.40
CA PHE A 41 -6.38 0.84 -2.56
C PHE A 41 -6.15 -0.31 -3.53
N GLN A 42 -6.89 -1.40 -3.33
CA GLN A 42 -6.93 -2.56 -4.24
C GLN A 42 -7.29 -2.15 -5.68
N ASN A 43 -8.26 -1.25 -5.83
CA ASN A 43 -8.66 -0.72 -7.12
C ASN A 43 -8.04 0.68 -7.34
N PRO A 44 -7.05 0.83 -8.25
CA PRO A 44 -6.40 2.11 -8.48
C PRO A 44 -7.35 3.18 -9.02
N PHE A 45 -8.44 2.80 -9.69
CA PHE A 45 -9.45 3.76 -10.17
C PHE A 45 -10.13 4.52 -9.02
N THR A 46 -10.22 3.93 -7.83
CA THR A 46 -10.78 4.62 -6.66
C THR A 46 -9.80 5.55 -5.97
N GLN A 47 -8.52 5.47 -6.34
CA GLN A 47 -7.45 6.31 -5.82
C GLN A 47 -7.31 7.61 -6.62
N ILE A 48 -7.48 7.52 -7.94
CA ILE A 48 -7.36 8.67 -8.84
C ILE A 48 -8.48 9.68 -8.55
N SER A 49 -8.08 10.95 -8.36
CA SER A 49 -9.01 12.02 -7.98
C SER A 49 -10.06 12.32 -9.06
N GLY A 50 -9.68 12.16 -10.33
CA GLY A 50 -10.51 12.46 -11.49
C GLY A 50 -10.72 13.96 -11.74
N VAL A 51 -10.03 14.83 -11.00
CA VAL A 51 -10.14 16.30 -11.15
C VAL A 51 -8.91 16.90 -11.85
N LYS A 52 -7.87 16.10 -12.05
CA LYS A 52 -6.61 16.52 -12.71
C LYS A 52 -6.55 15.99 -14.12
N GLU A 53 -6.02 16.82 -15.04
CA GLU A 53 -5.96 16.50 -16.46
C GLU A 53 -4.74 15.65 -16.82
N THR A 54 -3.66 15.78 -16.04
CA THR A 54 -2.40 15.07 -16.29
C THR A 54 -1.98 14.20 -15.12
N VAL A 55 -1.17 13.18 -15.40
CA VAL A 55 -0.54 12.31 -14.39
C VAL A 55 0.35 13.13 -13.45
N PHE A 56 1.07 14.11 -13.98
CA PHE A 56 1.90 14.99 -13.16
C PHE A 56 1.07 15.71 -12.09
N GLU A 57 -0.03 16.34 -12.50
CA GLU A 57 -0.94 17.05 -11.61
C GLU A 57 -1.63 16.10 -10.61
N GLU A 58 -2.00 14.90 -11.05
CA GLU A 58 -2.60 13.88 -10.16
C GLU A 58 -1.64 13.47 -9.06
N VAL A 59 -0.36 13.26 -9.37
CA VAL A 59 0.67 12.96 -8.36
C VAL A 59 0.94 14.16 -7.46
N ALA A 60 0.91 15.39 -7.99
CA ALA A 60 1.11 16.63 -7.24
C ALA A 60 -0.05 16.95 -6.28
N TYR A 61 -1.26 16.45 -6.56
CA TYR A 61 -2.50 16.87 -5.92
C TYR A 61 -2.47 16.79 -4.39
N GLY A 62 -1.87 15.73 -3.84
CA GLY A 62 -1.70 15.60 -2.40
C GLY A 62 -0.83 16.69 -1.79
N LEU A 63 0.28 17.05 -2.44
CA LEU A 63 1.19 18.10 -1.98
C LEU A 63 0.54 19.49 -2.05
N GLU A 64 -0.23 19.76 -3.11
CA GLU A 64 -1.00 20.99 -3.25
C GLU A 64 -1.98 21.19 -2.10
N ASN A 65 -2.70 20.13 -1.72
CA ASN A 65 -3.66 20.15 -0.60
C ASN A 65 -2.99 20.42 0.75
N PHE A 66 -1.71 20.10 0.90
CA PHE A 66 -0.91 20.42 2.08
C PHE A 66 -0.22 21.79 2.00
N GLY A 67 -0.40 22.53 0.91
CA GLY A 67 0.17 23.87 0.73
C GLY A 67 1.69 23.87 0.56
N VAL A 68 2.25 22.78 -0.02
CA VAL A 68 3.69 22.69 -0.31
C VAL A 68 4.04 23.72 -1.40
N PRO A 69 5.19 24.42 -1.32
CA PRO A 69 5.63 25.37 -2.35
C PRO A 69 5.77 24.71 -3.74
N VAL A 70 5.46 25.44 -4.79
CA VAL A 70 5.42 24.91 -6.18
C VAL A 70 6.76 24.31 -6.60
N GLU A 71 7.87 24.96 -6.27
CA GLU A 71 9.20 24.51 -6.60
C GLU A 71 9.51 23.16 -5.96
N GLU A 72 9.11 22.96 -4.71
CA GLU A 72 9.27 21.70 -3.99
C GLU A 72 8.33 20.61 -4.56
N ILE A 73 7.10 20.99 -4.95
CA ILE A 73 6.16 20.04 -5.60
C ILE A 73 6.79 19.48 -6.87
N VAL A 74 7.32 20.34 -7.73
CA VAL A 74 7.93 19.93 -9.01
C VAL A 74 9.07 18.95 -8.75
N GLU A 75 9.99 19.27 -7.85
CA GLU A 75 11.14 18.43 -7.51
C GLU A 75 10.69 17.05 -7.00
N ARG A 76 9.76 17.02 -6.06
CA ARG A 76 9.28 15.77 -5.44
C ARG A 76 8.50 14.91 -6.42
N VAL A 77 7.64 15.53 -7.26
CA VAL A 77 6.86 14.82 -8.26
C VAL A 77 7.76 14.22 -9.32
N GLU A 78 8.72 14.97 -9.87
CA GLU A 78 9.68 14.43 -10.83
C GLU A 78 10.50 13.26 -10.25
N ALA A 79 10.94 13.38 -9.01
CA ALA A 79 11.69 12.34 -8.34
C ALA A 79 10.87 11.05 -8.17
N ILE A 80 9.62 11.17 -7.70
CA ILE A 80 8.77 10.01 -7.48
C ILE A 80 8.32 9.38 -8.81
N MET A 81 8.06 10.17 -9.85
CA MET A 81 7.68 9.66 -11.16
C MET A 81 8.82 8.83 -11.80
N LYS A 82 10.06 9.26 -11.66
CA LYS A 82 11.23 8.49 -12.08
C LYS A 82 11.36 7.19 -11.28
N LEU A 83 11.19 7.27 -9.96
CA LEU A 83 11.26 6.10 -9.07
C LEU A 83 10.20 5.05 -9.41
N THR A 84 9.01 5.46 -9.82
CA THR A 84 7.88 4.59 -10.13
C THR A 84 7.75 4.25 -11.61
N HIS A 85 8.71 4.70 -12.44
CA HIS A 85 8.76 4.48 -13.89
C HIS A 85 7.48 4.95 -14.62
N ILE A 86 7.00 6.15 -14.27
CA ILE A 86 5.84 6.80 -14.88
C ILE A 86 6.17 8.18 -15.48
N ASP A 87 7.43 8.58 -15.52
CA ASP A 87 7.89 9.85 -16.05
C ASP A 87 7.45 10.08 -17.51
N SER A 88 7.45 9.03 -18.33
CA SER A 88 6.95 9.09 -19.72
C SER A 88 5.43 9.28 -19.83
N LEU A 89 4.71 9.21 -18.73
CA LEU A 89 3.25 9.36 -18.67
C LEU A 89 2.82 10.74 -18.16
N ALA A 90 3.77 11.63 -17.83
CA ALA A 90 3.52 12.90 -17.14
C ALA A 90 2.35 13.71 -17.71
N GLU A 91 2.32 13.85 -19.04
CA GLU A 91 1.34 14.66 -19.78
C GLU A 91 0.06 13.86 -20.17
N LYS A 92 -0.02 12.56 -19.84
CA LYS A 92 -1.19 11.76 -20.17
C LYS A 92 -2.33 12.01 -19.21
N ASN A 93 -3.56 11.83 -19.69
CA ASN A 93 -4.72 11.82 -18.81
C ASN A 93 -4.71 10.55 -17.96
N PRO A 94 -4.84 10.66 -16.62
CA PRO A 94 -4.85 9.49 -15.72
C PRO A 94 -5.90 8.43 -16.07
N LEU A 95 -7.05 8.86 -16.62
CA LEU A 95 -8.16 7.95 -16.96
C LEU A 95 -7.92 7.13 -18.26
N GLU A 96 -6.90 7.49 -19.05
CA GLU A 96 -6.52 6.78 -20.28
C GLU A 96 -5.42 5.73 -20.07
N LEU A 97 -4.99 5.53 -18.83
CA LEU A 97 -3.90 4.63 -18.49
C LEU A 97 -4.38 3.17 -18.44
N SER A 98 -3.46 2.24 -18.77
CA SER A 98 -3.69 0.82 -18.47
C SER A 98 -3.75 0.59 -16.95
N GLY A 99 -4.35 -0.53 -16.52
CA GLY A 99 -4.47 -0.85 -15.10
C GLY A 99 -3.11 -0.84 -14.35
N GLY A 100 -2.06 -1.39 -14.96
CA GLY A 100 -0.71 -1.39 -14.36
C GLY A 100 -0.07 0.01 -14.31
N GLN A 101 -0.30 0.85 -15.34
CA GLN A 101 0.14 2.24 -15.31
C GLN A 101 -0.59 3.02 -14.23
N MET A 102 -1.90 2.86 -14.14
CA MET A 102 -2.73 3.51 -13.13
C MET A 102 -2.36 3.09 -11.71
N GLN A 103 -2.03 1.81 -11.50
CA GLN A 103 -1.56 1.31 -10.19
C GLN A 103 -0.25 2.00 -9.76
N ARG A 104 0.71 2.20 -10.70
CA ARG A 104 1.94 2.92 -10.40
C ARG A 104 1.70 4.42 -10.14
N VAL A 105 0.77 5.04 -10.84
CA VAL A 105 0.36 6.43 -10.57
C VAL A 105 -0.30 6.54 -9.20
N ALA A 106 -1.21 5.63 -8.86
CA ALA A 106 -1.84 5.57 -7.54
C ALA A 106 -0.81 5.38 -6.41
N LEU A 107 0.21 4.55 -6.64
CA LEU A 107 1.29 4.36 -5.70
C LEU A 107 2.15 5.63 -5.57
N ALA A 108 2.51 6.27 -6.69
CA ALA A 108 3.28 7.52 -6.72
C ALA A 108 2.58 8.66 -5.98
N SER A 109 1.24 8.82 -6.16
CA SER A 109 0.46 9.86 -5.50
C SER A 109 0.42 9.71 -3.95
N VAL A 110 0.64 8.51 -3.45
CA VAL A 110 0.79 8.26 -2.02
C VAL A 110 2.23 8.47 -1.57
N LEU A 111 3.19 7.93 -2.31
CA LEU A 111 4.61 7.95 -1.95
C LEU A 111 5.22 9.36 -2.00
N VAL A 112 4.70 10.26 -2.84
CA VAL A 112 5.15 11.65 -2.94
C VAL A 112 4.97 12.42 -1.62
N LEU A 113 4.04 11.98 -0.77
CA LEU A 113 3.81 12.51 0.58
C LEU A 113 4.81 11.98 1.61
N GLU A 114 5.68 11.02 1.24
CA GLU A 114 6.72 10.41 2.06
C GLU A 114 6.21 9.80 3.40
N PRO A 115 5.10 9.06 3.41
CA PRO A 115 4.53 8.54 4.64
C PRO A 115 5.53 7.63 5.37
N ASP A 116 5.42 7.57 6.70
CA ASP A 116 6.24 6.68 7.52
C ASP A 116 5.72 5.23 7.50
N ILE A 117 4.40 5.10 7.36
CA ILE A 117 3.69 3.82 7.28
C ILE A 117 2.95 3.77 5.95
N LEU A 118 3.13 2.68 5.20
CA LEU A 118 2.46 2.45 3.93
C LEU A 118 1.56 1.22 4.06
N ILE A 119 0.26 1.39 3.88
CA ILE A 119 -0.71 0.30 3.84
C ILE A 119 -1.06 0.07 2.38
N ILE A 120 -0.85 -1.15 1.89
CA ILE A 120 -1.09 -1.55 0.51
C ILE A 120 -2.07 -2.71 0.51
N ASP A 121 -3.22 -2.50 -0.11
CA ASP A 121 -4.32 -3.45 -0.11
C ASP A 121 -4.40 -4.14 -1.48
N GLU A 122 -3.99 -5.40 -1.57
CA GLU A 122 -3.98 -6.26 -2.76
C GLU A 122 -3.51 -5.57 -4.05
N PRO A 123 -2.29 -5.00 -4.07
CA PRO A 123 -1.85 -4.14 -5.18
C PRO A 123 -1.68 -4.89 -6.51
N THR A 124 -1.72 -6.22 -6.49
CA THR A 124 -1.45 -7.06 -7.65
C THR A 124 -2.69 -7.75 -8.22
N SER A 125 -3.88 -7.50 -7.65
CA SER A 125 -5.12 -8.19 -8.00
C SER A 125 -5.55 -8.02 -9.48
N GLN A 126 -5.13 -6.91 -10.11
CA GLN A 126 -5.48 -6.55 -11.49
C GLN A 126 -4.26 -6.43 -12.41
N LEU A 127 -3.10 -6.93 -11.98
CA LEU A 127 -1.85 -6.80 -12.72
C LEU A 127 -1.42 -8.10 -13.38
N ASP A 128 -0.81 -7.96 -14.55
CA ASP A 128 -0.02 -9.00 -15.19
C ASP A 128 1.29 -9.27 -14.39
N PRO A 129 2.04 -10.32 -14.70
CA PRO A 129 3.28 -10.63 -14.00
C PRO A 129 4.29 -9.48 -13.99
N GLN A 130 4.45 -8.77 -15.10
CA GLN A 130 5.40 -7.66 -15.22
C GLN A 130 4.96 -6.45 -14.37
N GLY A 131 3.67 -6.14 -14.35
CA GLY A 131 3.11 -5.10 -13.49
C GLY A 131 3.25 -5.45 -12.01
N THR A 132 3.06 -6.72 -11.66
CA THR A 132 3.28 -7.23 -10.30
C THR A 132 4.74 -7.02 -9.87
N GLU A 133 5.71 -7.43 -10.68
CA GLU A 133 7.13 -7.26 -10.41
C GLU A 133 7.49 -5.79 -10.18
N SER A 134 7.05 -4.90 -11.08
CA SER A 134 7.29 -3.45 -10.97
C SER A 134 6.77 -2.85 -9.65
N VAL A 135 5.58 -3.27 -9.18
CA VAL A 135 5.03 -2.80 -7.90
C VAL A 135 5.85 -3.32 -6.73
N PHE A 136 6.29 -4.58 -6.76
CA PHE A 136 7.09 -5.15 -5.69
C PHE A 136 8.52 -4.60 -5.63
N GLU A 137 9.11 -4.20 -6.76
CA GLU A 137 10.36 -3.43 -6.77
C GLU A 137 10.23 -2.11 -6.00
N ILE A 138 9.12 -1.39 -6.17
CA ILE A 138 8.85 -0.16 -5.42
C ILE A 138 8.67 -0.46 -3.92
N ILE A 139 7.93 -1.52 -3.56
CA ILE A 139 7.75 -1.96 -2.17
C ILE A 139 9.11 -2.28 -1.53
N LYS A 140 9.98 -3.00 -2.25
CA LYS A 140 11.34 -3.30 -1.80
C LYS A 140 12.16 -2.04 -1.55
N MET A 141 12.12 -1.09 -2.48
CA MET A 141 12.82 0.20 -2.29
C MET A 141 12.31 0.96 -1.06
N MET A 142 11.01 0.92 -0.77
CA MET A 142 10.46 1.55 0.45
C MET A 142 10.91 0.82 1.72
N LYS A 143 10.99 -0.50 1.69
CA LYS A 143 11.55 -1.32 2.76
C LYS A 143 13.03 -0.97 3.02
N ASP A 144 13.83 -0.82 1.97
CA ASP A 144 15.23 -0.41 2.08
C ASP A 144 15.38 0.99 2.69
N LYS A 145 14.44 1.88 2.44
CA LYS A 145 14.31 3.20 3.11
C LYS A 145 13.78 3.13 4.54
N LYS A 146 13.64 1.93 5.12
CA LYS A 146 13.14 1.69 6.49
C LYS A 146 11.73 2.19 6.77
N LYS A 147 10.89 2.27 5.74
CA LYS A 147 9.47 2.54 5.92
C LYS A 147 8.77 1.28 6.45
N THR A 148 7.74 1.50 7.30
CA THR A 148 6.88 0.40 7.75
C THR A 148 5.85 0.10 6.68
N ILE A 149 5.78 -1.15 6.21
CA ILE A 149 4.84 -1.56 5.16
C ILE A 149 3.88 -2.59 5.73
N ILE A 150 2.60 -2.34 5.61
CA ILE A 150 1.52 -3.28 5.91
C ILE A 150 0.91 -3.69 4.57
N LEU A 151 1.22 -4.91 4.14
CA LEU A 151 0.78 -5.46 2.87
C LEU A 151 -0.35 -6.47 3.11
N VAL A 152 -1.49 -6.28 2.47
CA VAL A 152 -2.54 -7.29 2.34
C VAL A 152 -2.36 -7.96 1.00
N GLU A 153 -2.14 -9.26 0.97
CA GLU A 153 -1.88 -10.02 -0.26
C GLU A 153 -2.37 -11.46 -0.10
N HIS A 154 -2.81 -12.06 -1.20
CA HIS A 154 -3.25 -13.46 -1.26
C HIS A 154 -2.23 -14.38 -1.95
N LYS A 155 -1.30 -13.82 -2.72
CA LYS A 155 -0.24 -14.57 -3.40
C LYS A 155 0.85 -14.94 -2.40
N ILE A 156 0.80 -16.16 -1.90
CA ILE A 156 1.66 -16.64 -0.81
C ILE A 156 3.15 -16.57 -1.14
N ASP A 157 3.53 -16.74 -2.42
CA ASP A 157 4.93 -16.66 -2.87
C ASP A 157 5.49 -15.24 -2.69
N LEU A 158 4.68 -14.21 -2.94
CA LEU A 158 5.06 -12.82 -2.71
C LEU A 158 5.22 -12.51 -1.21
N ILE A 159 4.32 -13.06 -0.38
CA ILE A 159 4.44 -12.93 1.08
C ILE A 159 5.73 -13.60 1.56
N ALA A 160 6.02 -14.80 1.07
CA ALA A 160 7.23 -15.53 1.44
C ALA A 160 8.51 -14.79 1.04
N GLU A 161 8.49 -14.07 -0.08
CA GLU A 161 9.65 -13.33 -0.58
C GLU A 161 9.85 -12.00 0.19
N TYR A 162 8.80 -11.21 0.33
CA TYR A 162 8.92 -9.80 0.73
C TYR A 162 8.59 -9.51 2.20
N ALA A 163 7.77 -10.34 2.89
CA ALA A 163 7.40 -10.09 4.27
C ALA A 163 8.56 -10.40 5.25
N ASP A 164 8.56 -9.74 6.40
CA ASP A 164 9.38 -10.07 7.57
C ASP A 164 8.52 -10.79 8.59
N GLU A 165 7.33 -10.27 8.85
CA GLU A 165 6.32 -10.83 9.76
C GLU A 165 5.02 -11.08 9.00
N VAL A 166 4.29 -12.09 9.41
CA VAL A 166 3.01 -12.48 8.82
C VAL A 166 1.93 -12.51 9.89
N LEU A 167 0.79 -11.90 9.58
CA LEU A 167 -0.45 -11.99 10.36
C LEU A 167 -1.49 -12.75 9.52
N VAL A 168 -2.05 -13.80 10.08
CA VAL A 168 -3.07 -14.62 9.42
C VAL A 168 -4.43 -14.31 10.02
N LEU A 169 -5.34 -13.83 9.16
CA LEU A 169 -6.71 -13.51 9.54
C LEU A 169 -7.69 -14.51 8.92
N LYS A 170 -8.63 -15.02 9.73
CA LYS A 170 -9.72 -15.89 9.27
C LYS A 170 -11.01 -15.54 9.98
N GLY A 171 -12.08 -15.29 9.18
CA GLY A 171 -13.38 -14.92 9.74
C GLY A 171 -13.34 -13.69 10.63
N GLY A 172 -12.50 -12.69 10.31
CA GLY A 172 -12.33 -11.47 11.09
C GLY A 172 -11.50 -11.62 12.37
N LYS A 173 -10.89 -12.80 12.61
CA LYS A 173 -10.06 -13.06 13.79
C LYS A 173 -8.61 -13.29 13.41
N LEU A 174 -7.69 -12.76 14.21
CA LEU A 174 -6.28 -13.09 14.12
C LEU A 174 -6.07 -14.52 14.66
N ILE A 175 -5.64 -15.44 13.78
CA ILE A 175 -5.42 -16.86 14.14
C ILE A 175 -3.94 -17.22 14.29
N ALA A 176 -3.04 -16.46 13.67
CA ALA A 176 -1.60 -16.60 13.84
C ALA A 176 -0.89 -15.27 13.53
N SER A 177 0.26 -15.06 14.20
CA SER A 177 1.17 -13.95 13.91
C SER A 177 2.59 -14.30 14.33
N GLY A 178 3.58 -13.86 13.57
CA GLY A 178 4.99 -14.07 13.88
C GLY A 178 5.91 -13.91 12.67
N ASP A 179 7.15 -14.33 12.86
CA ASP A 179 8.15 -14.39 11.79
C ASP A 179 7.65 -15.21 10.61
N LYS A 180 7.94 -14.75 9.39
CA LYS A 180 7.44 -15.38 8.17
C LYS A 180 7.85 -16.85 8.04
N ALA A 181 9.07 -17.21 8.41
CA ALA A 181 9.54 -18.59 8.29
C ALA A 181 8.77 -19.51 9.22
N GLN A 182 8.46 -19.05 10.44
CA GLN A 182 7.67 -19.77 11.40
C GLN A 182 6.22 -19.97 10.91
N ILE A 183 5.57 -18.90 10.48
CA ILE A 183 4.16 -18.94 10.07
C ILE A 183 3.98 -19.73 8.77
N LEU A 184 4.85 -19.51 7.77
CA LEU A 184 4.74 -20.16 6.47
C LEU A 184 5.18 -21.63 6.47
N SER A 185 5.78 -22.14 7.55
CA SER A 185 6.08 -23.56 7.74
C SER A 185 5.12 -24.28 8.67
N ASP A 186 4.14 -23.59 9.27
CA ASP A 186 3.17 -24.18 10.21
C ASP A 186 2.08 -24.95 9.47
N MET A 187 2.25 -26.27 9.40
CA MET A 187 1.30 -27.20 8.75
C MET A 187 -0.10 -27.17 9.38
N ALA A 188 -0.23 -26.78 10.65
CA ALA A 188 -1.54 -26.69 11.30
C ALA A 188 -2.42 -25.57 10.70
N LEU A 189 -1.80 -24.57 10.07
CA LEU A 189 -2.53 -23.52 9.35
C LEU A 189 -3.16 -24.04 8.05
N MET A 190 -2.59 -25.07 7.40
CA MET A 190 -3.20 -25.73 6.23
C MET A 190 -4.53 -26.38 6.57
N GLU A 191 -4.63 -27.03 7.71
CA GLU A 191 -5.88 -27.64 8.19
C GLU A 191 -6.97 -26.57 8.41
N GLN A 192 -6.56 -25.34 8.67
CA GLN A 192 -7.44 -24.19 8.76
C GLN A 192 -7.73 -23.52 7.43
N GLY A 193 -7.25 -24.08 6.30
CA GLY A 193 -7.48 -23.57 4.94
C GLY A 193 -6.55 -22.41 4.54
N VAL A 194 -5.44 -22.21 5.23
CA VAL A 194 -4.39 -21.27 4.83
C VAL A 194 -3.52 -21.93 3.76
N GLN A 195 -3.29 -21.25 2.64
CA GLN A 195 -2.33 -21.72 1.64
C GLN A 195 -0.90 -21.50 2.17
N LEU A 196 -0.04 -22.50 1.97
CA LEU A 196 1.38 -22.40 2.29
C LEU A 196 2.22 -22.46 0.99
N PRO A 197 3.45 -21.91 0.99
CA PRO A 197 4.35 -22.01 -0.16
C PRO A 197 4.64 -23.47 -0.50
N GLN A 198 4.74 -23.79 -1.80
CA GLN A 198 5.03 -25.17 -2.26
C GLN A 198 6.33 -25.73 -1.68
N MET A 199 7.35 -24.88 -1.49
CA MET A 199 8.63 -25.29 -0.89
C MET A 199 8.50 -25.71 0.59
N ALA A 200 7.57 -25.15 1.34
CA ALA A 200 7.29 -25.56 2.72
C ALA A 200 6.64 -26.95 2.79
N ILE A 201 5.86 -27.31 1.76
CA ILE A 201 5.16 -28.60 1.67
C ILE A 201 6.11 -29.73 1.27
N LEU A 202 7.16 -29.42 0.48
CA LEU A 202 8.12 -30.41 -0.02
C LEU A 202 9.26 -30.70 0.98
N GLY A 203 9.47 -29.86 1.99
CA GLY A 203 10.54 -29.98 3.00
C GLY A 203 10.10 -30.59 4.32
N SER A 204 8.83 -30.95 4.46
CA SER A 204 8.26 -31.67 5.60
C SER A 204 8.11 -33.16 5.24
#